data_9048e339e4376195c0383ae58744e3e6
#
_entry.id   9048e339e4376195c0383ae58744e3e6
#
_cell.length_a   1.000
_cell.length_b   1.000
_cell.length_c   1.000
_cell.angle_alpha   90.00
_cell.angle_beta   90.00
_cell.angle_gamma   90.00
#
_symmetry.space_group_name_H-M   'P 1'
#
loop_
_entity.id
_entity.type
_entity.pdbx_description
1 polymer ?
#
loop_
_entity_poly.entity_id
_entity_poly.type
_entity_poly.pdbx_seq_one_letter_code
_entity_poly.pdbx_strand_id
1 'polypeptide(L)'
;MRSVRYVVILMLAVLAFGATPAAAVSATKKGVSALNFTGVTTALADVRAGWYYTWSSNTQGITAPPGVEFVPMIWGPGSVTDAELNQAKALGTTLLGFNEPDMAGQANMPVEQALDLWPRLQATGMRLGAPAVAFGGDRPGGWLDRFMSGAAARGHRVDFIPLHWYGSDFSKAATDHLRGYLQAVHDRYRKPIWLTEYALIDFTGPVPRYPNQAEQGDFVRNSTAMLQGLPFVERYAWFTLSTSTSPTGLYTGTAANQSGAAYRAAG
;
A
#
# COMPACT_ATOMS: atom_id res chain seq x y z
N MET A 1 -17.15 8.62 -84.00
CA MET A 1 -16.20 9.07 -82.94
C MET A 1 -16.68 8.60 -81.62
N ARG A 2 -16.04 7.56 -81.01
CA ARG A 2 -16.41 7.02 -79.68
C ARG A 2 -15.44 7.57 -78.66
N SER A 3 -15.95 8.34 -77.69
CA SER A 3 -15.13 8.91 -76.59
C SER A 3 -14.94 7.85 -75.51
N VAL A 4 -13.69 7.50 -75.25
CA VAL A 4 -13.27 6.63 -74.13
C VAL A 4 -13.07 7.50 -72.88
N ARG A 5 -13.89 7.27 -71.83
CA ARG A 5 -13.72 7.92 -70.52
C ARG A 5 -12.86 7.03 -69.63
N TYR A 6 -11.68 7.49 -69.24
CA TYR A 6 -10.83 6.86 -68.25
C TYR A 6 -11.30 7.22 -66.87
N VAL A 7 -11.69 6.23 -66.06
CA VAL A 7 -11.97 6.36 -64.64
C VAL A 7 -10.66 6.09 -63.88
N VAL A 8 -10.12 7.13 -63.26
CA VAL A 8 -8.95 7.00 -62.38
C VAL A 8 -9.50 6.66 -60.97
N ILE A 9 -9.20 5.42 -60.50
CA ILE A 9 -9.51 5.00 -59.15
C ILE A 9 -8.32 5.38 -58.27
N LEU A 10 -8.50 6.35 -57.40
CA LEU A 10 -7.53 6.75 -56.36
C LEU A 10 -7.63 5.79 -55.18
N MET A 11 -6.70 4.87 -55.00
CA MET A 11 -6.60 4.06 -53.76
C MET A 11 -5.94 4.88 -52.67
N LEU A 12 -6.73 5.28 -51.63
CA LEU A 12 -6.22 5.81 -50.40
C LEU A 12 -5.71 4.62 -49.55
N ALA A 13 -4.41 4.50 -49.40
CA ALA A 13 -3.82 3.59 -48.40
C ALA A 13 -3.92 4.23 -47.00
N VAL A 14 -4.81 3.71 -46.15
CA VAL A 14 -4.86 4.07 -44.74
C VAL A 14 -3.74 3.32 -43.98
N LEU A 15 -2.66 4.03 -43.66
CA LEU A 15 -1.65 3.55 -42.74
C LEU A 15 -2.23 3.55 -41.33
N ALA A 16 -2.66 2.38 -40.84
CA ALA A 16 -3.00 2.17 -39.44
C ALA A 16 -1.68 2.12 -38.64
N PHE A 17 -1.37 3.21 -37.94
CA PHE A 17 -0.36 3.18 -36.89
C PHE A 17 -0.91 2.33 -35.72
N GLY A 18 -0.48 1.08 -35.66
CA GLY A 18 -0.70 0.23 -34.52
C GLY A 18 0.08 0.79 -33.32
N ALA A 19 -0.62 1.41 -32.36
CA ALA A 19 -0.04 1.69 -31.06
C ALA A 19 0.30 0.35 -30.40
N THR A 20 1.58 0.03 -30.28
CA THR A 20 2.03 -1.07 -29.42
C THR A 20 1.54 -0.79 -28.02
N PRO A 21 0.78 -1.71 -27.38
CA PRO A 21 0.42 -1.53 -25.98
C PRO A 21 1.72 -1.43 -25.19
N ALA A 22 1.89 -0.34 -24.43
CA ALA A 22 2.96 -0.23 -23.47
C ALA A 22 2.85 -1.46 -22.56
N ALA A 23 3.93 -2.26 -22.49
CA ALA A 23 3.98 -3.38 -21.57
C ALA A 23 3.68 -2.84 -20.18
N ALA A 24 2.58 -3.31 -19.57
CA ALA A 24 2.28 -2.98 -18.20
C ALA A 24 3.47 -3.42 -17.36
N VAL A 25 4.21 -2.46 -16.82
CA VAL A 25 5.24 -2.76 -15.83
C VAL A 25 4.52 -3.48 -14.71
N SER A 26 4.82 -4.75 -14.49
CA SER A 26 4.27 -5.52 -13.38
C SER A 26 4.62 -4.75 -12.12
N ALA A 27 3.63 -4.10 -11.50
CA ALA A 27 3.84 -3.33 -10.29
C ALA A 27 4.43 -4.27 -9.25
N THR A 28 5.63 -3.99 -8.77
CA THR A 28 6.25 -4.85 -7.77
C THR A 28 5.38 -4.82 -6.51
N LYS A 29 5.11 -5.99 -5.91
CA LYS A 29 4.34 -6.08 -4.66
C LYS A 29 5.03 -5.33 -3.52
N LYS A 30 6.38 -5.27 -3.57
CA LYS A 30 7.24 -4.78 -2.50
C LYS A 30 7.27 -3.25 -2.43
N GLY A 31 6.95 -2.72 -1.26
CA GLY A 31 6.99 -1.30 -0.94
C GLY A 31 7.56 -1.02 0.45
N VAL A 32 7.54 0.21 0.86
CA VAL A 32 7.93 0.65 2.21
C VAL A 32 7.10 1.84 2.67
N SER A 33 6.85 1.95 3.96
CA SER A 33 6.45 3.22 4.57
C SER A 33 7.68 4.09 4.83
N ALA A 34 7.60 5.39 4.60
CA ALA A 34 8.74 6.28 4.74
C ALA A 34 8.34 7.68 5.19
N LEU A 35 9.08 8.25 6.13
CA LEU A 35 9.17 9.69 6.35
C LEU A 35 10.43 10.21 5.66
N ASN A 36 10.49 11.52 5.42
CA ASN A 36 11.66 12.14 4.81
C ASN A 36 12.86 12.13 5.79
N PHE A 37 14.01 11.76 5.29
CA PHE A 37 15.29 11.82 6.02
C PHE A 37 16.45 11.98 5.03
N THR A 38 17.61 12.41 5.54
CA THR A 38 18.81 12.55 4.69
C THR A 38 19.21 11.21 4.08
N GLY A 39 19.16 11.12 2.75
CA GLY A 39 19.48 9.89 2.01
C GLY A 39 18.27 9.02 1.64
N VAL A 40 17.03 9.47 1.89
CA VAL A 40 15.81 8.70 1.60
C VAL A 40 15.71 8.24 0.15
N THR A 41 16.05 9.08 -0.81
CA THR A 41 16.03 8.73 -2.26
C THR A 41 16.98 7.58 -2.57
N THR A 42 18.20 7.63 -2.01
CA THR A 42 19.20 6.57 -2.17
C THR A 42 18.74 5.27 -1.50
N ALA A 43 18.18 5.35 -0.29
CA ALA A 43 17.65 4.19 0.41
C ALA A 43 16.45 3.55 -0.32
N LEU A 44 15.54 4.36 -0.89
CA LEU A 44 14.42 3.88 -1.73
C LEU A 44 14.92 3.16 -2.99
N ALA A 45 15.96 3.68 -3.64
CA ALA A 45 16.56 3.02 -4.80
C ALA A 45 17.24 1.70 -4.41
N ASP A 46 18.05 1.71 -3.35
CA ASP A 46 18.83 0.55 -2.91
C ASP A 46 17.92 -0.58 -2.40
N VAL A 47 16.84 -0.28 -1.68
CA VAL A 47 15.89 -1.28 -1.16
C VAL A 47 15.07 -1.96 -2.27
N ARG A 48 15.07 -1.39 -3.48
CA ARG A 48 14.31 -1.88 -4.64
C ARG A 48 12.80 -1.96 -4.37
N ALA A 49 12.27 -0.98 -3.64
CA ALA A 49 10.83 -0.84 -3.47
C ALA A 49 10.20 -0.31 -4.75
N GLY A 50 9.08 -0.89 -5.18
CA GLY A 50 8.32 -0.39 -6.32
C GLY A 50 7.35 0.71 -5.96
N TRP A 51 7.06 0.89 -4.67
CA TRP A 51 6.17 1.91 -4.17
C TRP A 51 6.47 2.29 -2.72
N TYR A 52 6.00 3.47 -2.33
CA TYR A 52 6.07 3.94 -0.94
C TYR A 52 4.88 4.84 -0.62
N TYR A 53 4.65 5.08 0.67
CA TYR A 53 3.69 6.04 1.17
C TYR A 53 4.24 6.73 2.44
N THR A 54 3.63 7.85 2.81
CA THR A 54 4.14 8.76 3.85
C THR A 54 3.12 9.08 4.93
N TRP A 55 2.04 8.32 5.04
CA TRP A 55 0.87 8.62 5.89
C TRP A 55 0.22 9.98 5.58
N SER A 56 0.42 10.50 4.36
CA SER A 56 -0.06 11.82 3.93
C SER A 56 -0.58 11.76 2.49
N SER A 57 -1.34 12.79 2.11
CA SER A 57 -1.77 13.01 0.72
C SER A 57 -0.63 13.39 -0.21
N ASN A 58 0.58 13.69 0.32
CA ASN A 58 1.75 14.14 -0.44
C ASN A 58 3.03 13.40 -0.05
N THR A 59 4.09 13.60 -0.84
CA THR A 59 5.38 12.92 -0.69
C THR A 59 6.19 13.37 0.53
N GLN A 60 5.74 14.33 1.31
CA GLN A 60 6.47 14.93 2.44
C GLN A 60 7.90 15.38 2.06
N GLY A 61 8.05 15.89 0.83
CA GLY A 61 9.34 16.36 0.31
C GLY A 61 10.28 15.23 -0.16
N ILE A 62 9.85 13.99 -0.19
CA ILE A 62 10.62 12.87 -0.74
C ILE A 62 10.62 12.97 -2.27
N THR A 63 11.81 13.00 -2.86
CA THR A 63 12.00 12.80 -4.30
C THR A 63 12.23 11.31 -4.55
N ALA A 64 11.26 10.63 -5.14
CA ALA A 64 11.35 9.21 -5.42
C ALA A 64 12.34 8.92 -6.58
N PRO A 65 13.05 7.78 -6.55
CA PRO A 65 13.79 7.30 -7.72
C PRO A 65 12.83 7.01 -8.88
N PRO A 66 13.30 7.03 -10.15
CA PRO A 66 12.48 6.64 -11.30
C PRO A 66 11.87 5.25 -11.13
N GLY A 67 10.57 5.12 -11.42
CA GLY A 67 9.83 3.85 -11.33
C GLY A 67 9.31 3.49 -9.94
N VAL A 68 9.57 4.28 -8.92
CA VAL A 68 9.01 4.09 -7.56
C VAL A 68 7.73 4.93 -7.42
N GLU A 69 6.61 4.26 -7.28
CA GLU A 69 5.29 4.89 -7.17
C GLU A 69 5.06 5.48 -5.76
N PHE A 70 4.57 6.70 -5.71
CA PHE A 70 4.01 7.26 -4.48
C PHE A 70 2.51 6.91 -4.37
N VAL A 71 2.07 6.45 -3.20
CA VAL A 71 0.67 6.16 -2.92
C VAL A 71 0.17 7.08 -1.81
N PRO A 72 -0.71 8.06 -2.12
CA PRO A 72 -1.24 8.98 -1.13
C PRO A 72 -2.19 8.30 -0.14
N MET A 73 -2.31 8.89 1.05
CA MET A 73 -3.22 8.49 2.11
C MET A 73 -4.04 9.69 2.60
N ILE A 74 -5.33 9.48 2.88
CA ILE A 74 -6.14 10.37 3.72
C ILE A 74 -6.15 9.80 5.13
N TRP A 75 -5.27 10.34 5.97
CA TRP A 75 -4.93 9.76 7.27
C TRP A 75 -6.09 9.68 8.26
N GLY A 76 -6.92 10.70 8.30
CA GLY A 76 -8.03 10.77 9.27
C GLY A 76 -9.05 11.83 8.89
N PRO A 77 -10.03 12.13 9.77
CA PRO A 77 -11.13 13.02 9.45
C PRO A 77 -10.66 14.44 9.13
N GLY A 78 -9.62 14.93 9.79
CA GLY A 78 -9.03 16.25 9.53
C GLY A 78 -8.37 16.40 8.17
N SER A 79 -8.00 15.29 7.52
CA SER A 79 -7.40 15.28 6.19
C SER A 79 -8.45 15.18 5.07
N VAL A 80 -9.75 15.07 5.37
CA VAL A 80 -10.82 15.04 4.37
C VAL A 80 -11.15 16.48 3.94
N THR A 81 -10.20 17.15 3.32
CA THR A 81 -10.35 18.52 2.77
C THR A 81 -10.19 18.50 1.26
N ASP A 82 -10.73 19.50 0.55
CA ASP A 82 -10.57 19.61 -0.90
C ASP A 82 -9.09 19.73 -1.29
N ALA A 83 -8.30 20.43 -0.48
CA ALA A 83 -6.86 20.57 -0.70
C ALA A 83 -6.15 19.22 -0.68
N GLU A 84 -6.33 18.41 0.37
CA GLU A 84 -5.71 17.10 0.52
C GLU A 84 -6.18 16.10 -0.54
N LEU A 85 -7.50 16.08 -0.83
CA LEU A 85 -8.07 15.20 -1.85
C LEU A 85 -7.57 15.55 -3.26
N ASN A 86 -7.49 16.84 -3.61
CA ASN A 86 -6.94 17.28 -4.89
C ASN A 86 -5.44 17.00 -4.99
N GLN A 87 -4.70 17.17 -3.91
CA GLN A 87 -3.28 16.83 -3.85
C GLN A 87 -3.06 15.32 -4.07
N ALA A 88 -3.83 14.46 -3.40
CA ALA A 88 -3.78 13.02 -3.61
C ALA A 88 -4.05 12.64 -5.08
N LYS A 89 -5.09 13.23 -5.69
CA LYS A 89 -5.43 13.02 -7.12
C LYS A 89 -4.31 13.43 -8.07
N ALA A 90 -3.58 14.50 -7.74
CA ALA A 90 -2.49 14.97 -8.58
C ALA A 90 -1.24 14.07 -8.51
N LEU A 91 -1.08 13.29 -7.43
CA LEU A 91 0.13 12.52 -7.14
C LEU A 91 -0.03 11.01 -7.29
N GLY A 92 -1.26 10.49 -7.36
CA GLY A 92 -1.47 9.04 -7.47
C GLY A 92 -2.79 8.65 -8.12
N THR A 93 -2.93 7.37 -8.40
CA THR A 93 -4.18 6.76 -8.93
C THR A 93 -4.87 5.86 -7.92
N THR A 94 -4.19 5.53 -6.83
CA THR A 94 -4.67 4.71 -5.72
C THR A 94 -4.59 5.53 -4.44
N LEU A 95 -5.61 5.43 -3.59
CA LEU A 95 -5.72 6.18 -2.34
C LEU A 95 -5.88 5.21 -1.17
N LEU A 96 -5.00 5.32 -0.18
CA LEU A 96 -5.16 4.64 1.10
C LEU A 96 -6.19 5.42 1.95
N GLY A 97 -7.09 4.68 2.59
CA GLY A 97 -8.09 5.23 3.51
C GLY A 97 -7.50 5.61 4.87
N PHE A 98 -8.38 5.77 5.86
CA PHE A 98 -8.02 6.24 7.20
C PHE A 98 -7.06 5.28 7.91
N ASN A 99 -6.10 5.87 8.64
CA ASN A 99 -5.05 5.14 9.36
C ASN A 99 -5.51 4.78 10.77
N GLU A 100 -5.58 3.50 11.06
CA GLU A 100 -5.90 2.94 12.39
C GLU A 100 -7.06 3.66 13.10
N PRO A 101 -8.23 3.73 12.46
CA PRO A 101 -9.38 4.45 13.03
C PRO A 101 -9.91 3.82 14.32
N ASP A 102 -9.55 2.57 14.58
CA ASP A 102 -9.88 1.80 15.79
C ASP A 102 -8.97 2.08 16.99
N MET A 103 -7.95 2.96 16.83
CA MET A 103 -6.95 3.24 17.86
C MET A 103 -6.99 4.71 18.29
N ALA A 104 -7.11 4.97 19.60
CA ALA A 104 -7.25 6.31 20.20
C ALA A 104 -6.03 7.23 19.93
N GLY A 105 -4.84 6.67 19.76
CA GLY A 105 -3.62 7.43 19.44
C GLY A 105 -3.45 7.71 17.94
N GLN A 106 -4.36 7.24 17.10
CA GLN A 106 -4.32 7.34 15.65
C GLN A 106 -5.52 8.13 15.12
N ALA A 107 -6.07 7.80 13.96
CA ALA A 107 -7.19 8.55 13.40
C ALA A 107 -8.44 8.58 14.31
N ASN A 108 -8.60 7.59 15.18
CA ASN A 108 -9.61 7.55 16.24
C ASN A 108 -11.00 7.94 15.76
N MET A 109 -11.56 7.15 14.85
CA MET A 109 -12.83 7.44 14.20
C MET A 109 -13.90 6.39 14.54
N PRO A 110 -15.13 6.78 14.92
CA PRO A 110 -16.27 5.88 14.83
C PRO A 110 -16.52 5.40 13.40
N VAL A 111 -17.05 4.20 13.23
CA VAL A 111 -17.35 3.61 11.92
C VAL A 111 -18.30 4.51 11.11
N GLU A 112 -19.31 5.08 11.79
CA GLU A 112 -20.33 5.95 11.19
C GLU A 112 -19.69 7.20 10.59
N GLN A 113 -18.75 7.84 11.30
CA GLN A 113 -18.02 9.00 10.79
C GLN A 113 -17.19 8.65 9.55
N ALA A 114 -16.52 7.50 9.55
CA ALA A 114 -15.77 7.03 8.40
C ALA A 114 -16.68 6.80 7.17
N LEU A 115 -17.85 6.19 7.39
CA LEU A 115 -18.86 5.97 6.36
C LEU A 115 -19.46 7.30 5.82
N ASP A 116 -19.69 8.28 6.67
CA ASP A 116 -20.24 9.59 6.29
C ASP A 116 -19.23 10.41 5.46
N LEU A 117 -17.94 10.26 5.74
CA LEU A 117 -16.85 10.93 5.00
C LEU A 117 -16.46 10.20 3.72
N TRP A 118 -16.78 8.90 3.60
CA TRP A 118 -16.34 8.04 2.50
C TRP A 118 -16.72 8.53 1.10
N PRO A 119 -17.91 9.11 0.85
CA PRO A 119 -18.27 9.66 -0.45
C PRO A 119 -17.30 10.71 -0.98
N ARG A 120 -16.64 11.48 -0.10
CA ARG A 120 -15.62 12.46 -0.51
C ARG A 120 -14.36 11.80 -1.07
N LEU A 121 -13.93 10.68 -0.45
CA LEU A 121 -12.83 9.90 -0.99
C LEU A 121 -13.23 9.26 -2.33
N GLN A 122 -14.45 8.73 -2.45
CA GLN A 122 -14.97 8.17 -3.71
C GLN A 122 -15.01 9.20 -4.84
N ALA A 123 -15.36 10.46 -4.53
CA ALA A 123 -15.41 11.54 -5.51
C ALA A 123 -14.06 11.87 -6.16
N THR A 124 -12.95 11.39 -5.59
CA THR A 124 -11.63 11.50 -6.22
C THR A 124 -11.53 10.69 -7.51
N GLY A 125 -12.35 9.64 -7.69
CA GLY A 125 -12.27 8.70 -8.81
C GLY A 125 -11.10 7.71 -8.70
N MET A 126 -10.25 7.82 -7.66
CA MET A 126 -9.08 6.95 -7.44
C MET A 126 -9.51 5.54 -7.02
N ARG A 127 -8.64 4.55 -7.18
CA ARG A 127 -8.81 3.23 -6.59
C ARG A 127 -8.68 3.34 -5.07
N LEU A 128 -9.68 2.84 -4.30
CA LEU A 128 -9.80 3.10 -2.86
C LEU A 128 -9.49 1.86 -2.02
N GLY A 129 -8.52 1.99 -1.11
CA GLY A 129 -8.33 1.08 0.02
C GLY A 129 -9.26 1.40 1.16
N ALA A 130 -9.83 0.38 1.82
CA ALA A 130 -10.55 0.54 3.08
C ALA A 130 -9.69 1.29 4.12
N PRO A 131 -10.26 1.78 5.23
CA PRO A 131 -9.45 2.16 6.37
C PRO A 131 -8.60 0.98 6.85
N ALA A 132 -7.31 1.23 7.16
CA ALA A 132 -6.41 0.23 7.71
C ALA A 132 -6.57 0.19 9.23
N VAL A 133 -7.13 -0.89 9.78
CA VAL A 133 -7.24 -1.07 11.24
C VAL A 133 -5.91 -1.49 11.85
N ALA A 134 -5.65 -1.06 13.11
CA ALA A 134 -4.45 -1.43 13.85
C ALA A 134 -4.40 -2.93 14.14
N PHE A 135 -5.55 -3.56 14.37
CA PHE A 135 -5.64 -5.00 14.67
C PHE A 135 -7.06 -5.54 14.41
N GLY A 136 -7.17 -6.89 14.36
CA GLY A 136 -8.49 -7.53 14.32
C GLY A 136 -9.28 -7.28 13.03
N GLY A 137 -8.61 -7.07 11.90
CA GLY A 137 -9.26 -6.96 10.59
C GLY A 137 -10.02 -8.21 10.18
N ASP A 138 -9.69 -9.37 10.77
CA ASP A 138 -10.35 -10.66 10.61
C ASP A 138 -11.57 -10.86 11.51
N ARG A 139 -11.79 -9.99 12.53
CA ARG A 139 -12.79 -10.22 13.58
C ARG A 139 -14.20 -9.89 13.14
N PRO A 140 -15.18 -10.84 13.30
CA PRO A 140 -16.59 -10.54 13.13
C PRO A 140 -17.05 -9.42 14.09
N GLY A 141 -17.81 -8.45 13.59
CA GLY A 141 -18.30 -7.31 14.38
C GLY A 141 -17.21 -6.31 14.80
N GLY A 142 -15.95 -6.54 14.40
CA GLY A 142 -14.86 -5.60 14.61
C GLY A 142 -15.05 -4.28 13.83
N TRP A 143 -14.14 -3.34 14.01
CA TRP A 143 -14.25 -2.04 13.35
C TRP A 143 -14.31 -2.17 11.82
N LEU A 144 -13.40 -2.93 11.21
CA LEU A 144 -13.37 -3.15 9.77
C LEU A 144 -14.61 -3.88 9.27
N ASP A 145 -15.08 -4.90 9.99
CA ASP A 145 -16.27 -5.67 9.62
C ASP A 145 -17.53 -4.78 9.57
N ARG A 146 -17.71 -3.92 10.58
CA ARG A 146 -18.80 -2.94 10.61
C ARG A 146 -18.67 -1.89 9.50
N PHE A 147 -17.46 -1.41 9.21
CA PHE A 147 -17.22 -0.49 8.12
C PHE A 147 -17.56 -1.13 6.76
N MET A 148 -17.06 -2.34 6.48
CA MET A 148 -17.29 -3.03 5.21
C MET A 148 -18.78 -3.34 5.00
N SER A 149 -19.47 -3.77 6.07
CA SER A 149 -20.92 -4.01 6.04
C SER A 149 -21.71 -2.72 5.82
N GLY A 150 -21.35 -1.64 6.51
CA GLY A 150 -21.97 -0.33 6.35
C GLY A 150 -21.69 0.29 4.98
N ALA A 151 -20.49 0.12 4.44
CA ALA A 151 -20.14 0.56 3.10
C ALA A 151 -20.98 -0.16 2.04
N ALA A 152 -21.11 -1.48 2.16
CA ALA A 152 -21.98 -2.26 1.26
C ALA A 152 -23.44 -1.83 1.35
N ALA A 153 -23.98 -1.63 2.55
CA ALA A 153 -25.36 -1.17 2.76
C ALA A 153 -25.64 0.22 2.17
N ARG A 154 -24.61 1.10 2.14
CA ARG A 154 -24.70 2.47 1.58
C ARG A 154 -24.30 2.55 0.10
N GLY A 155 -23.94 1.43 -0.54
CA GLY A 155 -23.48 1.41 -1.94
C GLY A 155 -22.09 2.07 -2.12
N HIS A 156 -21.28 2.13 -1.08
CA HIS A 156 -19.93 2.68 -1.15
C HIS A 156 -18.96 1.71 -1.79
N ARG A 157 -18.11 2.20 -2.68
CA ARG A 157 -17.05 1.42 -3.32
C ARG A 157 -15.83 1.31 -2.40
N VAL A 158 -15.34 0.09 -2.24
CA VAL A 158 -14.07 -0.25 -1.60
C VAL A 158 -13.37 -1.26 -2.49
N ASP A 159 -12.17 -0.97 -2.97
CA ASP A 159 -11.53 -1.77 -4.01
C ASP A 159 -10.55 -2.81 -3.47
N PHE A 160 -9.90 -2.52 -2.34
CA PHE A 160 -8.96 -3.43 -1.67
C PHE A 160 -8.92 -3.14 -0.16
N ILE A 161 -8.28 -4.02 0.60
CA ILE A 161 -8.18 -3.91 2.06
C ILE A 161 -6.72 -3.70 2.47
N PRO A 162 -6.35 -2.48 2.90
CA PRO A 162 -5.11 -2.24 3.61
C PRO A 162 -5.15 -2.87 5.00
N LEU A 163 -4.02 -3.43 5.44
CA LEU A 163 -3.88 -4.06 6.76
C LEU A 163 -2.58 -3.66 7.43
N HIS A 164 -2.61 -3.61 8.76
CA HIS A 164 -1.44 -3.54 9.61
C HIS A 164 -1.28 -4.85 10.37
N TRP A 165 -0.03 -5.26 10.60
CA TRP A 165 0.28 -6.43 11.39
C TRP A 165 1.63 -6.30 12.11
N TYR A 166 1.61 -6.43 13.42
CA TYR A 166 2.81 -6.42 14.23
C TYR A 166 2.87 -7.71 15.06
N GLY A 167 3.95 -8.50 14.85
CA GLY A 167 4.13 -9.77 15.55
C GLY A 167 4.86 -9.60 16.87
N SER A 168 4.28 -10.14 17.96
CA SER A 168 4.91 -10.20 19.29
C SER A 168 5.75 -11.47 19.50
N ASP A 169 5.58 -12.46 18.65
CA ASP A 169 6.38 -13.68 18.61
C ASP A 169 7.57 -13.47 17.65
N PHE A 170 8.80 -13.50 18.19
CA PHE A 170 10.01 -13.32 17.40
C PHE A 170 10.59 -14.62 16.87
N SER A 171 9.89 -15.73 17.06
CA SER A 171 10.26 -17.03 16.51
C SER A 171 9.90 -17.17 15.02
N LYS A 172 10.29 -18.30 14.44
CA LYS A 172 9.94 -18.63 13.04
C LYS A 172 8.44 -18.75 12.81
N ALA A 173 7.64 -19.00 13.85
CA ALA A 173 6.17 -19.10 13.76
C ALA A 173 5.51 -17.77 13.38
N ALA A 174 6.14 -16.64 13.58
CA ALA A 174 5.62 -15.32 13.23
C ALA A 174 5.15 -15.22 11.77
N THR A 175 5.85 -15.87 10.83
CA THR A 175 5.46 -15.90 9.41
C THR A 175 4.14 -16.62 9.19
N ASP A 176 3.91 -17.72 9.90
CA ASP A 176 2.65 -18.48 9.79
C ASP A 176 1.50 -17.75 10.48
N HIS A 177 1.76 -17.04 11.58
CA HIS A 177 0.78 -16.15 12.22
C HIS A 177 0.31 -15.05 11.26
N LEU A 178 1.26 -14.36 10.59
CA LEU A 178 0.94 -13.37 9.57
C LEU A 178 0.14 -13.98 8.43
N ARG A 179 0.56 -15.13 7.90
CA ARG A 179 -0.17 -15.85 6.83
C ARG A 179 -1.60 -16.15 7.24
N GLY A 180 -1.80 -16.71 8.44
CA GLY A 180 -3.13 -17.04 8.97
C GLY A 180 -4.04 -15.82 9.06
N TYR A 181 -3.52 -14.68 9.53
CA TYR A 181 -4.26 -13.42 9.60
C TYR A 181 -4.69 -12.93 8.20
N LEU A 182 -3.74 -12.87 7.24
CA LEU A 182 -4.04 -12.44 5.87
C LEU A 182 -5.07 -13.35 5.19
N GLN A 183 -4.95 -14.66 5.40
CA GLN A 183 -5.91 -15.63 4.86
C GLN A 183 -7.31 -15.42 5.46
N ALA A 184 -7.42 -15.24 6.78
CA ALA A 184 -8.70 -15.02 7.45
C ALA A 184 -9.40 -13.74 6.96
N VAL A 185 -8.64 -12.65 6.75
CA VAL A 185 -9.18 -11.40 6.18
C VAL A 185 -9.62 -11.62 4.74
N HIS A 186 -8.79 -12.26 3.91
CA HIS A 186 -9.15 -12.54 2.52
C HIS A 186 -10.40 -13.41 2.42
N ASP A 187 -10.50 -14.45 3.23
CA ASP A 187 -11.66 -15.36 3.24
C ASP A 187 -12.94 -14.64 3.62
N ARG A 188 -12.87 -13.66 4.51
CA ARG A 188 -14.01 -12.85 4.93
C ARG A 188 -14.49 -11.88 3.87
N TYR A 189 -13.60 -11.11 3.25
CA TYR A 189 -14.00 -9.99 2.40
C TYR A 189 -13.87 -10.26 0.90
N ARG A 190 -13.12 -11.28 0.51
CA ARG A 190 -12.86 -11.65 -0.91
C ARG A 190 -12.36 -10.50 -1.76
N LYS A 191 -11.55 -9.63 -1.16
CA LYS A 191 -10.92 -8.48 -1.81
C LYS A 191 -9.41 -8.62 -1.81
N PRO A 192 -8.71 -7.97 -2.77
CA PRO A 192 -7.26 -7.87 -2.74
C PRO A 192 -6.78 -7.25 -1.42
N ILE A 193 -5.64 -7.74 -0.92
CA ILE A 193 -5.02 -7.23 0.30
C ILE A 193 -3.77 -6.45 -0.03
N TRP A 194 -3.61 -5.30 0.63
CA TRP A 194 -2.38 -4.55 0.75
C TRP A 194 -1.93 -4.56 2.20
N LEU A 195 -0.83 -5.24 2.51
CA LEU A 195 -0.25 -5.19 3.85
C LEU A 195 0.61 -3.93 3.96
N THR A 196 0.00 -2.83 4.41
CA THR A 196 0.62 -1.49 4.37
C THR A 196 1.60 -1.25 5.50
N GLU A 197 1.47 -1.96 6.62
CA GLU A 197 2.46 -1.96 7.69
C GLU A 197 2.66 -3.37 8.22
N TYR A 198 3.92 -3.82 8.32
CA TYR A 198 4.23 -5.03 9.05
C TYR A 198 5.69 -5.06 9.52
N ALA A 199 5.89 -5.58 10.71
CA ALA A 199 7.19 -5.85 11.33
C ALA A 199 7.03 -6.76 12.55
N LEU A 200 8.13 -7.20 13.15
CA LEU A 200 8.10 -7.76 14.49
C LEU A 200 8.26 -6.64 15.51
N ILE A 201 7.20 -6.38 16.24
CA ILE A 201 7.16 -5.46 17.40
C ILE A 201 6.19 -6.05 18.40
N ASP A 202 6.63 -6.22 19.63
CA ASP A 202 5.78 -6.67 20.72
C ASP A 202 5.28 -5.47 21.53
N PHE A 203 4.00 -5.15 21.38
CA PHE A 203 3.28 -4.09 22.10
C PHE A 203 2.51 -4.61 23.32
N THR A 204 2.70 -5.86 23.75
CA THR A 204 1.93 -6.44 24.88
C THR A 204 2.36 -5.90 26.24
N GLY A 205 3.56 -5.35 26.35
CA GLY A 205 4.08 -4.72 27.56
C GLY A 205 3.89 -3.20 27.60
N PRO A 206 4.29 -2.55 28.70
CA PRO A 206 4.18 -1.09 28.85
C PRO A 206 5.16 -0.32 27.92
N VAL A 207 6.21 -1.00 27.42
CA VAL A 207 7.19 -0.48 26.47
C VAL A 207 7.32 -1.48 25.34
N PRO A 208 7.27 -1.01 24.08
CA PRO A 208 7.45 -1.89 22.92
C PRO A 208 8.80 -2.62 22.98
N ARG A 209 8.79 -3.92 22.67
CA ARG A 209 10.00 -4.74 22.53
C ARG A 209 10.24 -5.05 21.05
N TYR A 210 11.50 -5.10 20.69
CA TYR A 210 11.92 -5.35 19.31
C TYR A 210 12.81 -6.60 19.25
N PRO A 211 12.73 -7.38 18.15
CA PRO A 211 13.66 -8.49 17.95
C PRO A 211 15.08 -7.97 17.72
N ASN A 212 16.06 -8.83 17.88
CA ASN A 212 17.41 -8.54 17.41
C ASN A 212 17.46 -8.53 15.86
N GLN A 213 18.57 -8.04 15.29
CA GLN A 213 18.71 -7.90 13.84
C GLN A 213 18.70 -9.24 13.08
N ALA A 214 19.11 -10.33 13.70
CA ALA A 214 19.05 -11.66 13.08
C ALA A 214 17.61 -12.17 12.99
N GLU A 215 16.87 -12.09 14.10
CA GLU A 215 15.43 -12.45 14.15
C GLU A 215 14.61 -11.63 13.17
N GLN A 216 14.82 -10.30 13.14
CA GLN A 216 14.13 -9.41 12.20
C GLN A 216 14.48 -9.74 10.74
N GLY A 217 15.77 -9.99 10.45
CA GLY A 217 16.23 -10.36 9.11
C GLY A 217 15.69 -11.72 8.64
N ASP A 218 15.57 -12.70 9.56
CA ASP A 218 14.93 -13.99 9.27
C ASP A 218 13.45 -13.83 8.97
N PHE A 219 12.74 -13.02 9.76
CA PHE A 219 11.33 -12.71 9.50
C PHE A 219 11.15 -12.00 8.17
N VAL A 220 12.01 -11.03 7.84
CA VAL A 220 11.99 -10.35 6.52
C VAL A 220 12.09 -11.38 5.39
N ARG A 221 13.08 -12.28 5.42
CA ARG A 221 13.27 -13.29 4.36
C ARG A 221 12.05 -14.21 4.23
N ASN A 222 11.56 -14.73 5.33
CA ASN A 222 10.46 -15.70 5.33
C ASN A 222 9.12 -15.06 4.95
N SER A 223 8.84 -13.86 5.52
CA SER A 223 7.58 -13.16 5.24
C SER A 223 7.51 -12.65 3.80
N THR A 224 8.60 -12.09 3.25
CA THR A 224 8.60 -11.63 1.86
C THR A 224 8.41 -12.77 0.88
N ALA A 225 9.08 -13.92 1.08
CA ALA A 225 8.87 -15.10 0.26
C ALA A 225 7.41 -15.59 0.34
N MET A 226 6.82 -15.62 1.53
CA MET A 226 5.43 -15.99 1.74
C MET A 226 4.48 -15.01 1.04
N LEU A 227 4.67 -13.68 1.20
CA LEU A 227 3.82 -12.64 0.63
C LEU A 227 3.87 -12.64 -0.91
N GLN A 228 5.03 -12.90 -1.50
CA GLN A 228 5.15 -13.07 -2.95
C GLN A 228 4.32 -14.25 -3.48
N GLY A 229 4.26 -15.34 -2.72
CA GLY A 229 3.51 -16.55 -3.08
C GLY A 229 1.98 -16.45 -2.88
N LEU A 230 1.45 -15.43 -2.19
CA LEU A 230 0.01 -15.26 -1.95
C LEU A 230 -0.64 -14.46 -3.09
N PRO A 231 -1.51 -15.07 -3.92
CA PRO A 231 -2.07 -14.40 -5.10
C PRO A 231 -3.02 -13.25 -4.75
N PHE A 232 -3.65 -13.29 -3.58
CA PHE A 232 -4.57 -12.25 -3.11
C PHE A 232 -3.87 -11.08 -2.42
N VAL A 233 -2.57 -11.19 -2.10
CA VAL A 233 -1.75 -10.06 -1.65
C VAL A 233 -1.21 -9.34 -2.88
N GLU A 234 -1.75 -8.16 -3.16
CA GLU A 234 -1.28 -7.34 -4.28
C GLU A 234 -0.03 -6.55 -3.94
N ARG A 235 0.04 -5.99 -2.71
CA ARG A 235 1.15 -5.16 -2.24
C ARG A 235 1.46 -5.41 -0.77
N TYR A 236 2.72 -5.18 -0.39
CA TYR A 236 3.14 -5.15 1.01
C TYR A 236 4.21 -4.09 1.22
N ALA A 237 4.22 -3.43 2.38
CA ALA A 237 5.18 -2.40 2.76
C ALA A 237 5.73 -2.68 4.15
N TRP A 238 7.06 -2.77 4.26
CA TRP A 238 7.73 -2.90 5.54
C TRP A 238 7.59 -1.62 6.37
N PHE A 239 7.37 -1.77 7.67
CA PHE A 239 7.37 -0.67 8.63
C PHE A 239 8.73 -0.58 9.33
N THR A 240 9.61 0.31 8.93
CA THR A 240 9.60 1.41 7.99
C THR A 240 10.95 1.47 7.24
N LEU A 241 11.13 2.41 6.32
CA LEU A 241 12.42 2.54 5.62
C LEU A 241 13.55 2.95 6.56
N SER A 242 13.34 3.94 7.47
CA SER A 242 14.41 4.51 8.31
C SER A 242 14.36 4.04 9.75
N THR A 243 15.54 3.77 10.31
CA THR A 243 15.74 3.51 11.75
C THR A 243 15.46 4.74 12.62
N SER A 244 15.45 5.95 12.03
CA SER A 244 15.05 7.16 12.75
C SER A 244 13.55 7.25 13.02
N THR A 245 12.74 6.52 12.24
CA THR A 245 11.28 6.44 12.43
C THR A 245 10.88 5.31 13.38
N SER A 246 11.54 4.16 13.27
CA SER A 246 11.31 3.01 14.14
C SER A 246 12.56 2.13 14.23
N PRO A 247 12.81 1.46 15.37
CA PRO A 247 13.88 0.45 15.49
C PRO A 247 13.78 -0.70 14.47
N THR A 248 12.60 -0.92 13.86
CA THR A 248 12.40 -1.89 12.77
C THR A 248 12.86 -1.38 11.40
N GLY A 249 13.31 -0.12 11.32
CA GLY A 249 13.76 0.50 10.08
C GLY A 249 14.86 -0.29 9.38
N LEU A 250 14.86 -0.23 8.06
CA LEU A 250 15.77 -0.97 7.19
C LEU A 250 17.10 -0.27 6.97
N TYR A 251 17.12 1.08 7.10
CA TYR A 251 18.27 1.92 6.78
C TYR A 251 18.58 2.92 7.89
N THR A 252 19.87 3.15 8.12
CA THR A 252 20.37 4.32 8.85
C THR A 252 21.06 5.24 7.85
N GLY A 253 20.45 6.36 7.53
CA GLY A 253 20.85 7.17 6.38
C GLY A 253 20.77 6.33 5.09
N THR A 254 21.89 6.21 4.37
CA THR A 254 21.96 5.40 3.13
C THR A 254 22.44 3.97 3.36
N ALA A 255 22.79 3.59 4.60
CA ALA A 255 23.34 2.28 4.92
C ALA A 255 22.24 1.28 5.31
N ALA A 256 22.09 0.20 4.56
CA ALA A 256 21.22 -0.91 4.91
C ALA A 256 21.76 -1.66 6.13
N ASN A 257 20.89 -1.93 7.11
CA ASN A 257 21.20 -2.89 8.17
C ASN A 257 20.93 -4.34 7.70
N GLN A 258 21.03 -5.32 8.59
CA GLN A 258 20.81 -6.72 8.24
C GLN A 258 19.40 -6.98 7.68
N SER A 259 18.37 -6.37 8.27
CA SER A 259 16.98 -6.46 7.78
C SER A 259 16.82 -5.76 6.43
N GLY A 260 17.47 -4.59 6.24
CA GLY A 260 17.48 -3.86 4.98
C GLY A 260 18.16 -4.65 3.86
N ALA A 261 19.27 -5.30 4.14
CA ALA A 261 19.95 -6.19 3.18
C ALA A 261 19.07 -7.39 2.81
N ALA A 262 18.37 -7.99 3.78
CA ALA A 262 17.42 -9.07 3.53
C ALA A 262 16.22 -8.58 2.67
N TYR A 263 15.65 -7.41 2.98
CA TYR A 263 14.52 -6.84 2.24
C TYR A 263 14.92 -6.45 0.81
N ARG A 264 16.11 -5.87 0.62
CA ARG A 264 16.67 -5.58 -0.71
C ARG A 264 16.79 -6.82 -1.58
N ALA A 265 17.19 -7.95 -0.99
CA ALA A 265 17.36 -9.22 -1.71
C ALA A 265 16.03 -9.90 -2.06
N ALA A 266 14.91 -9.50 -1.43
CA ALA A 266 13.59 -10.06 -1.66
C ALA A 266 12.92 -9.43 -2.89
N GLY A 267 12.17 -10.22 -3.69
CA GLY A 267 11.29 -9.78 -4.79
C GLY A 267 11.93 -9.81 -6.13
#